data_245431be35c317ce48f01ab0e831a5af
#
_entry.id   245431be35c317ce48f01ab0e831a5af
#
_cell.length_a   1.000
_cell.length_b   1.000
_cell.length_c   1.000
_cell.angle_alpha   90.00
_cell.angle_beta   90.00
_cell.angle_gamma   90.00
#
_symmetry.space_group_name_H-M   'P 1'
#
loop_
_entity.id
_entity.type
_entity.pdbx_description
1 polymer ?
#
loop_
_entity_poly.entity_id
_entity_poly.type
_entity_poly.pdbx_seq_one_letter_code
_entity_poly.pdbx_strand_id
1 'polypeptide(L)'
;MTVYHITLGDGRTTEELVAAAKYGYCHSQVFSDNFPARPFNGKTPREIVLLKFDHPVSSEEATEEAAKQGLERPYYEDALYFGIKYPEVQLDGPVAFLHDPWLGNHGRRDAICLWNNEGRRELGLEGFDDLWQPNYRLAFVRPASPTSD
;
A
#
# COMPACT_ATOMS: atom_id res chain seq x y z
N MET A 1 -7.63 16.70 5.13
CA MET A 1 -6.94 15.50 4.61
C MET A 1 -7.12 14.36 5.60
N THR A 2 -7.66 13.25 5.12
CA THR A 2 -7.88 12.08 5.97
C THR A 2 -6.57 11.35 6.20
N VAL A 3 -6.30 10.99 7.45
CA VAL A 3 -5.12 10.23 7.82
C VAL A 3 -5.58 8.89 8.41
N TYR A 4 -5.03 7.80 7.88
CA TYR A 4 -5.32 6.46 8.36
C TYR A 4 -4.17 5.97 9.23
N HIS A 5 -4.48 5.41 10.39
CA HIS A 5 -3.48 4.99 11.37
C HIS A 5 -3.36 3.47 11.40
N ILE A 6 -2.17 2.96 11.13
CA ILE A 6 -1.86 1.53 11.22
C ILE A 6 -0.62 1.34 12.08
N THR A 7 -0.36 0.10 12.49
CA THR A 7 0.83 -0.25 13.27
C THR A 7 1.46 -1.49 12.66
N LEU A 8 2.72 -1.39 12.26
CA LEU A 8 3.49 -2.51 11.71
C LEU A 8 4.22 -3.25 12.83
N GLY A 9 4.74 -4.43 12.51
CA GLY A 9 5.70 -5.10 13.36
C GLY A 9 5.11 -5.89 14.52
N ASP A 10 3.93 -6.49 14.33
CA ASP A 10 3.28 -7.31 15.37
C ASP A 10 3.72 -8.79 15.33
N GLY A 11 4.67 -9.13 14.46
CA GLY A 11 5.23 -10.49 14.38
C GLY A 11 4.50 -11.44 13.45
N ARG A 12 3.40 -11.00 12.82
CA ARG A 12 2.69 -11.86 11.86
C ARG A 12 3.46 -12.00 10.55
N THR A 13 3.36 -13.18 9.93
CA THR A 13 3.89 -13.42 8.59
C THR A 13 3.01 -12.76 7.54
N THR A 14 3.53 -12.63 6.32
CA THR A 14 2.74 -12.13 5.19
C THR A 14 1.48 -12.97 4.99
N GLU A 15 1.59 -14.31 5.06
CA GLU A 15 0.46 -15.22 4.93
C GLU A 15 -0.61 -14.98 5.99
N GLU A 16 -0.17 -14.74 7.23
CA GLU A 16 -1.09 -14.44 8.32
C GLU A 16 -1.79 -13.09 8.13
N LEU A 17 -1.06 -12.09 7.64
CA LEU A 17 -1.63 -10.77 7.36
C LEU A 17 -2.65 -10.83 6.23
N VAL A 18 -2.35 -11.55 5.16
CA VAL A 18 -3.27 -11.72 4.03
C VAL A 18 -4.53 -12.44 4.50
N ALA A 19 -4.38 -13.51 5.28
CA ALA A 19 -5.52 -14.26 5.82
C ALA A 19 -6.39 -13.40 6.75
N ALA A 20 -5.76 -12.57 7.58
CA ALA A 20 -6.48 -11.71 8.51
C ALA A 20 -7.34 -10.65 7.80
N ALA A 21 -6.95 -10.21 6.62
CA ALA A 21 -7.69 -9.22 5.85
C ALA A 21 -8.94 -9.79 5.18
N LYS A 22 -9.03 -11.11 5.05
CA LYS A 22 -10.19 -11.83 4.50
C LYS A 22 -10.61 -11.37 3.11
N TYR A 23 -9.63 -11.23 2.21
CA TYR A 23 -9.90 -10.89 0.81
C TYR A 23 -10.69 -11.99 0.11
N GLY A 24 -11.54 -11.60 -0.84
CA GLY A 24 -12.20 -12.56 -1.72
C GLY A 24 -11.25 -13.17 -2.74
N TYR A 25 -10.17 -12.45 -3.06
CA TYR A 25 -9.08 -12.93 -3.91
C TYR A 25 -7.78 -12.28 -3.48
N CYS A 26 -6.71 -13.06 -3.52
CA CYS A 26 -5.36 -12.56 -3.29
C CYS A 26 -4.43 -13.07 -4.39
N HIS A 27 -3.67 -12.16 -4.98
CA HIS A 27 -2.70 -12.53 -6.02
C HIS A 27 -1.71 -13.56 -5.49
N SER A 28 -1.49 -14.64 -6.28
CA SER A 28 -0.70 -15.79 -5.85
C SER A 28 0.76 -15.48 -5.52
N GLN A 29 1.30 -14.37 -6.04
CA GLN A 29 2.68 -13.98 -5.79
C GLN A 29 2.88 -13.17 -4.50
N VAL A 30 1.80 -12.81 -3.81
CA VAL A 30 1.91 -12.09 -2.53
C VAL A 30 2.04 -13.09 -1.39
N PHE A 31 3.26 -13.53 -1.15
CA PHE A 31 3.61 -14.44 -0.07
C PHE A 31 5.01 -14.13 0.43
N SER A 32 5.43 -14.78 1.52
CA SER A 32 6.66 -14.41 2.25
C SER A 32 7.94 -14.44 1.43
N ASP A 33 8.06 -15.32 0.43
CA ASP A 33 9.26 -15.38 -0.39
C ASP A 33 9.48 -14.09 -1.19
N ASN A 34 8.40 -13.46 -1.62
CA ASN A 34 8.44 -12.24 -2.43
C ASN A 34 8.24 -10.98 -1.59
N PHE A 35 7.44 -11.08 -0.54
CA PHE A 35 7.07 -9.97 0.33
C PHE A 35 7.22 -10.37 1.80
N PRO A 36 8.46 -10.64 2.27
CA PRO A 36 8.63 -11.04 3.67
C PRO A 36 8.23 -9.92 4.63
N ALA A 37 7.37 -10.24 5.59
CA ALA A 37 6.97 -9.29 6.61
C ALA A 37 8.15 -9.05 7.55
N ARG A 38 8.70 -7.84 7.53
CA ARG A 38 9.88 -7.47 8.30
C ARG A 38 9.51 -7.19 9.76
N PRO A 39 10.40 -7.48 10.72
CA PRO A 39 10.08 -7.28 12.13
C PRO A 39 10.09 -5.83 12.59
N PHE A 40 10.72 -4.93 11.84
CA PHE A 40 10.95 -3.53 12.22
C PHE A 40 11.61 -3.45 13.62
N ASN A 41 11.36 -2.39 14.36
CA ASN A 41 11.80 -2.26 15.76
C ASN A 41 10.61 -2.51 16.69
N GLY A 42 9.87 -3.60 16.43
CA GLY A 42 8.63 -3.86 17.13
C GLY A 42 7.48 -3.02 16.57
N LYS A 43 6.47 -2.76 17.36
CA LYS A 43 5.29 -2.02 16.93
C LYS A 43 5.64 -0.62 16.44
N THR A 44 5.43 -0.38 15.15
CA THR A 44 5.81 0.87 14.49
C THR A 44 4.56 1.56 13.95
N PRO A 45 4.12 2.67 14.58
CA PRO A 45 2.97 3.43 14.10
C PRO A 45 3.26 4.08 12.75
N ARG A 46 2.25 4.07 11.88
CA ARG A 46 2.33 4.65 10.54
C ARG A 46 1.07 5.47 10.28
N GLU A 47 1.24 6.60 9.62
CA GLU A 47 0.11 7.44 9.19
C GLU A 47 0.05 7.41 7.68
N ILE A 48 -1.05 6.88 7.14
CA ILE A 48 -1.24 6.70 5.69
C ILE A 48 -2.13 7.81 5.16
N VAL A 49 -1.68 8.43 4.07
CA VAL A 49 -2.42 9.47 3.36
C VAL A 49 -2.65 9.01 1.92
N LEU A 50 -3.87 9.13 1.43
CA LEU A 50 -4.21 8.74 0.07
C LEU A 50 -4.30 9.99 -0.81
N LEU A 51 -3.49 10.03 -1.88
CA LEU A 51 -3.50 11.12 -2.85
C LEU A 51 -4.31 10.70 -4.07
N LYS A 52 -5.12 11.61 -4.58
CA LYS A 52 -5.87 11.42 -5.80
C LYS A 52 -5.49 12.51 -6.80
N PHE A 53 -5.27 12.10 -8.05
CA PHE A 53 -4.90 13.02 -9.12
C PHE A 53 -6.06 13.13 -10.11
N ASP A 54 -6.18 14.27 -10.77
CA ASP A 54 -7.24 14.53 -11.77
C ASP A 54 -6.81 14.18 -13.18
N HIS A 55 -5.63 13.60 -13.35
CA HIS A 55 -5.05 13.19 -14.62
C HIS A 55 -4.17 11.96 -14.41
N PRO A 56 -3.85 11.18 -15.47
CA PRO A 56 -2.92 10.05 -15.33
C PRO A 56 -1.55 10.54 -14.88
N VAL A 57 -0.94 9.81 -13.93
CA VAL A 57 0.39 10.13 -13.41
C VAL A 57 1.28 8.90 -13.40
N SER A 58 2.58 9.10 -13.58
CA SER A 58 3.56 8.03 -13.37
C SER A 58 3.82 7.86 -11.87
N SER A 59 4.44 6.73 -11.51
CA SER A 59 4.83 6.51 -10.11
C SER A 59 5.82 7.58 -9.65
N GLU A 60 6.73 8.00 -10.52
CA GLU A 60 7.71 9.04 -10.21
C GLU A 60 7.06 10.39 -9.96
N GLU A 61 6.11 10.79 -10.84
CA GLU A 61 5.37 12.05 -10.68
C GLU A 61 4.58 12.08 -9.37
N ALA A 62 3.91 10.97 -9.06
CA ALA A 62 3.12 10.86 -7.84
C ALA A 62 4.03 10.93 -6.60
N THR A 63 5.18 10.26 -6.64
CA THR A 63 6.14 10.26 -5.55
C THR A 63 6.75 11.64 -5.34
N GLU A 64 7.04 12.36 -6.42
CA GLU A 64 7.55 13.74 -6.34
C GLU A 64 6.52 14.67 -5.71
N GLU A 65 5.26 14.55 -6.13
CA GLU A 65 4.18 15.37 -5.57
C GLU A 65 3.97 15.06 -4.09
N ALA A 66 4.04 13.79 -3.72
CA ALA A 66 3.94 13.37 -2.32
C ALA A 66 5.09 13.99 -1.49
N ALA A 67 6.31 13.97 -2.03
CA ALA A 67 7.47 14.56 -1.35
C ALA A 67 7.30 16.07 -1.13
N LYS A 68 6.71 16.78 -2.09
CA LYS A 68 6.40 18.22 -1.95
C LYS A 68 5.42 18.48 -0.81
N GLN A 69 4.58 17.51 -0.50
CA GLN A 69 3.61 17.60 0.61
C GLN A 69 4.18 17.02 1.91
N GLY A 70 5.47 16.69 1.95
CA GLY A 70 6.11 16.13 3.14
C GLY A 70 5.81 14.66 3.37
N LEU A 71 5.33 13.95 2.35
CA LEU A 71 5.00 12.54 2.46
C LEU A 71 6.13 11.67 1.93
N GLU A 72 6.21 10.46 2.45
CA GLU A 72 7.24 9.48 2.08
C GLU A 72 6.60 8.27 1.39
N ARG A 73 7.44 7.51 0.68
CA ARG A 73 7.03 6.26 0.05
C ARG A 73 6.65 5.25 1.13
N PRO A 74 5.55 4.49 0.93
CA PRO A 74 5.17 3.44 1.87
C PRO A 74 6.06 2.21 1.73
N TYR A 75 5.92 1.29 2.68
CA TYR A 75 6.41 -0.09 2.56
C TYR A 75 5.26 -0.97 2.09
N TYR A 76 5.56 -2.15 1.51
CA TYR A 76 4.48 -3.08 1.15
C TYR A 76 3.73 -3.58 2.39
N GLU A 77 4.39 -3.64 3.55
CA GLU A 77 3.72 -4.00 4.81
C GLU A 77 2.61 -2.99 5.16
N ASP A 78 2.78 -1.72 4.80
CA ASP A 78 1.72 -0.74 5.02
C ASP A 78 0.42 -1.17 4.32
N ALA A 79 0.51 -1.71 3.10
CA ALA A 79 -0.65 -2.22 2.38
C ALA A 79 -1.28 -3.41 3.08
N LEU A 80 -0.46 -4.34 3.56
CA LEU A 80 -0.92 -5.56 4.23
C LEU A 80 -1.71 -5.23 5.50
N TYR A 81 -1.22 -4.32 6.32
CA TYR A 81 -1.90 -3.91 7.55
C TYR A 81 -3.10 -3.00 7.26
N PHE A 82 -3.01 -2.16 6.24
CA PHE A 82 -4.11 -1.27 5.84
C PHE A 82 -5.37 -2.05 5.47
N GLY A 83 -5.23 -3.10 4.68
CA GLY A 83 -6.36 -3.93 4.26
C GLY A 83 -7.06 -4.63 5.42
N ILE A 84 -6.34 -4.91 6.50
CA ILE A 84 -6.92 -5.50 7.70
C ILE A 84 -7.74 -4.45 8.47
N LYS A 85 -7.16 -3.29 8.70
CA LYS A 85 -7.75 -2.27 9.58
C LYS A 85 -8.85 -1.45 8.91
N TYR A 86 -8.71 -1.19 7.61
CA TYR A 86 -9.65 -0.35 6.85
C TYR A 86 -10.21 -1.10 5.63
N PRO A 87 -10.89 -2.22 5.86
CA PRO A 87 -11.34 -3.08 4.75
C PRO A 87 -12.34 -2.40 3.80
N GLU A 88 -13.07 -1.41 4.28
CA GLU A 88 -14.10 -0.71 3.50
C GLU A 88 -13.52 0.33 2.54
N VAL A 89 -12.29 0.80 2.76
CA VAL A 89 -11.72 1.90 1.98
C VAL A 89 -11.57 1.53 0.50
N GLN A 90 -11.09 0.33 0.21
CA GLN A 90 -10.93 -0.12 -1.18
C GLN A 90 -12.25 -0.34 -1.93
N LEU A 91 -13.37 -0.36 -1.21
CA LEU A 91 -14.69 -0.47 -1.85
C LEU A 91 -15.08 0.83 -2.56
N ASP A 92 -14.48 1.95 -2.18
CA ASP A 92 -14.74 3.24 -2.80
C ASP A 92 -13.83 3.52 -4.02
N GLY A 93 -12.92 2.61 -4.32
CA GLY A 93 -12.01 2.72 -5.44
C GLY A 93 -10.67 2.08 -5.12
N PRO A 94 -9.85 1.79 -6.15
CA PRO A 94 -8.58 1.11 -5.94
C PRO A 94 -7.59 1.98 -5.15
N VAL A 95 -6.81 1.33 -4.29
CA VAL A 95 -5.75 1.97 -3.51
C VAL A 95 -4.43 1.29 -3.85
N ALA A 96 -3.52 2.03 -4.48
CA ALA A 96 -2.20 1.51 -4.83
C ALA A 96 -1.16 2.04 -3.84
N PHE A 97 -0.29 1.16 -3.39
CA PHE A 97 0.79 1.51 -2.46
C PHE A 97 2.10 1.58 -3.24
N LEU A 98 2.59 2.80 -3.50
CA LEU A 98 3.79 3.00 -4.31
C LEU A 98 5.07 2.73 -3.50
N HIS A 99 5.15 1.54 -2.94
CA HIS A 99 6.35 1.04 -2.25
C HIS A 99 7.45 0.75 -3.26
N ASP A 100 8.66 0.44 -2.78
CA ASP A 100 9.72 -0.03 -3.63
C ASP A 100 9.22 -1.27 -4.37
N PRO A 101 9.16 -1.25 -5.72
CA PRO A 101 8.42 -2.27 -6.45
C PRO A 101 9.08 -3.63 -6.41
N TRP A 102 8.25 -4.68 -6.39
CA TRP A 102 8.72 -6.05 -6.48
C TRP A 102 9.01 -6.40 -7.94
N LEU A 103 10.21 -6.92 -8.18
CA LEU A 103 10.62 -7.36 -9.50
C LEU A 103 10.25 -8.84 -9.67
N GLY A 104 9.24 -9.11 -10.49
CA GLY A 104 8.79 -10.47 -10.77
C GLY A 104 9.67 -11.18 -11.79
N ASN A 105 9.37 -12.48 -12.00
CA ASN A 105 10.17 -13.35 -12.87
C ASN A 105 10.21 -12.92 -14.33
N HIS A 106 9.25 -12.10 -14.75
CA HIS A 106 9.17 -11.61 -16.14
C HIS A 106 9.77 -10.22 -16.31
N GLY A 107 10.52 -9.73 -15.30
CA GLY A 107 11.14 -8.42 -15.36
C GLY A 107 10.17 -7.25 -15.13
N ARG A 108 8.90 -7.54 -14.83
CA ARG A 108 7.90 -6.51 -14.53
C ARG A 108 8.03 -6.09 -13.08
N ARG A 109 8.03 -4.78 -12.86
CA ARG A 109 8.02 -4.21 -11.51
C ARG A 109 6.58 -3.94 -11.09
N ASP A 110 6.17 -4.50 -9.95
CA ASP A 110 4.80 -4.40 -9.47
C ASP A 110 4.71 -3.81 -8.07
N ALA A 111 3.59 -3.14 -7.81
CA ALA A 111 3.23 -2.64 -6.50
C ALA A 111 1.90 -3.23 -6.05
N ILE A 112 1.72 -3.38 -4.74
CA ILE A 112 0.48 -3.92 -4.18
C ILE A 112 -0.65 -2.91 -4.37
N CYS A 113 -1.78 -3.40 -4.87
CA CYS A 113 -3.00 -2.62 -5.07
C CYS A 113 -4.18 -3.35 -4.43
N LEU A 114 -4.99 -2.59 -3.69
CA LEU A 114 -6.23 -3.10 -3.10
C LEU A 114 -7.38 -2.71 -4.01
N TRP A 115 -8.10 -3.73 -4.49
CA TRP A 115 -9.15 -3.58 -5.51
C TRP A 115 -10.54 -3.89 -4.98
N ASN A 116 -11.54 -3.36 -5.66
CA ASN A 116 -12.95 -3.73 -5.50
C ASN A 116 -13.44 -4.30 -6.84
N ASN A 117 -13.82 -5.57 -6.85
CA ASN A 117 -14.40 -6.23 -8.00
C ASN A 117 -15.86 -6.55 -7.67
N GLU A 118 -16.77 -5.63 -8.01
CA GLU A 118 -18.21 -5.76 -7.77
C GLU A 118 -18.54 -6.12 -6.30
N GLY A 119 -17.90 -5.40 -5.37
CA GLY A 119 -18.07 -5.61 -3.95
C GLY A 119 -17.15 -6.65 -3.34
N ARG A 120 -16.40 -7.38 -4.15
CA ARG A 120 -15.42 -8.36 -3.70
C ARG A 120 -14.08 -7.66 -3.50
N ARG A 121 -13.55 -7.74 -2.29
CA ARG A 121 -12.24 -7.16 -1.98
C ARG A 121 -11.13 -8.04 -2.53
N GLU A 122 -10.21 -7.44 -3.27
CA GLU A 122 -9.09 -8.17 -3.87
C GLU A 122 -7.76 -7.49 -3.53
N LEU A 123 -6.74 -8.30 -3.27
CA LEU A 123 -5.37 -7.84 -3.16
C LEU A 123 -4.64 -8.27 -4.43
N GLY A 124 -4.14 -7.31 -5.19
CA GLY A 124 -3.49 -7.55 -6.47
C GLY A 124 -2.15 -6.88 -6.58
N LEU A 125 -1.55 -7.06 -7.75
CA LEU A 125 -0.29 -6.42 -8.14
C LEU A 125 -0.52 -5.65 -9.42
N GLU A 126 -0.06 -4.40 -9.47
CA GLU A 126 -0.19 -3.54 -10.63
C GLU A 126 1.17 -3.03 -11.07
N GLY A 127 1.30 -2.74 -12.38
CA GLY A 127 2.56 -2.31 -12.97
C GLY A 127 3.01 -0.95 -12.46
N PHE A 128 4.15 -0.93 -11.79
CA PHE A 128 4.74 0.30 -11.24
C PHE A 128 5.17 1.27 -12.34
N ASP A 129 5.52 0.75 -13.51
CA ASP A 129 5.99 1.55 -14.65
C ASP A 129 4.86 2.06 -15.54
N ASP A 130 3.63 1.67 -15.28
CA ASP A 130 2.45 2.14 -16.01
C ASP A 130 1.94 3.45 -15.42
N LEU A 131 1.05 4.13 -16.15
CA LEU A 131 0.40 5.33 -15.63
C LEU A 131 -0.75 4.94 -14.72
N TRP A 132 -0.89 5.65 -13.60
CA TRP A 132 -2.00 5.50 -12.68
C TRP A 132 -3.15 6.41 -13.11
N GLN A 133 -4.31 5.82 -13.34
CA GLN A 133 -5.49 6.56 -13.80
C GLN A 133 -6.14 7.34 -12.65
N PRO A 134 -6.93 8.39 -12.96
CA PRO A 134 -7.52 9.24 -11.91
C PRO A 134 -8.43 8.56 -10.89
N ASN A 135 -8.94 7.35 -11.20
CA ASN A 135 -9.76 6.60 -10.25
C ASN A 135 -8.94 5.95 -9.13
N TYR A 136 -7.61 5.89 -9.27
CA TYR A 136 -6.73 5.35 -8.24
C TYR A 136 -6.48 6.37 -7.15
N ARG A 137 -6.44 5.89 -5.91
CA ARG A 137 -5.88 6.65 -4.80
C ARG A 137 -4.52 6.04 -4.49
N LEU A 138 -3.51 6.89 -4.37
CA LEU A 138 -2.12 6.46 -4.21
C LEU A 138 -1.70 6.69 -2.77
N ALA A 139 -1.30 5.62 -2.09
CA ALA A 139 -1.00 5.66 -0.66
C ALA A 139 0.45 6.05 -0.41
N PHE A 140 0.63 7.01 0.48
CA PHE A 140 1.92 7.48 0.96
C PHE A 140 1.89 7.57 2.48
N VAL A 141 3.02 7.85 3.09
CA VAL A 141 3.17 7.88 4.54
C VAL A 141 3.53 9.29 4.99
N ARG A 142 2.80 9.78 5.98
CA ARG A 142 3.17 11.02 6.66
C ARG A 142 4.16 10.62 7.77
N PRO A 143 5.42 11.13 7.71
CA PRO A 143 6.38 10.78 8.75
C PRO A 143 5.92 11.28 10.12
N ALA A 144 6.26 10.53 11.16
CA ALA A 144 5.95 10.93 12.51
C ALA A 144 6.59 12.30 12.81
N SER A 145 5.83 13.19 13.42
CA SER A 145 6.36 14.47 13.84
C SER A 145 7.49 14.23 14.85
N PRO A 146 8.62 14.96 14.74
CA PRO A 146 9.64 14.83 15.77
C PRO A 146 9.01 15.15 17.11
N THR A 147 9.21 14.24 18.08
CA THR A 147 8.77 14.52 19.43
C THR A 147 9.57 15.71 19.95
N SER A 148 8.86 16.79 20.24
CA SER A 148 9.49 17.89 20.94
C SER A 148 9.61 17.51 22.41
N ASP A 149 10.79 17.33 22.86
CA ASP A 149 11.04 17.09 24.28
C ASP A 149 11.09 18.40 25.02
#